data_e43843488367fa038206c9ed0c7867e8
#
_entry.id   e43843488367fa038206c9ed0c7867e8
#
_cell.length_a   1.000
_cell.length_b   1.000
_cell.length_c   1.000
_cell.angle_alpha   90.00
_cell.angle_beta   90.00
_cell.angle_gamma   90.00
#
_symmetry.space_group_name_H-M   'P 1'
#
loop_
_entity.id
_entity.type
_entity.pdbx_description
1 polymer ?
#
loop_
_entity_poly.entity_id
_entity_poly.type
_entity_poly.pdbx_seq_one_letter_code
_entity_poly.pdbx_strand_id
1 'polypeptide(L)'
;MTIFNEPRALRAACRLGDYDGPTSGHAQGYVQANMVILRASDAEEFNVFCERNPKPCPVLEVLNPGDPEPKLCAPGADVRTDLSRYRVFRSGEIVDDVRDITDLWEDDLVTFLLGCSFTAEEALIAADLEPRHIKETGIVPMFRTTKPTEGAGKFSGPFVVSMRPY
;
A
#
# COMPACT_ATOMS: atom_id res chain seq x y z
N MET A 1 1.19 -20.44 -10.30
CA MET A 1 1.55 -19.15 -9.64
C MET A 1 2.19 -19.48 -8.31
N THR A 2 3.40 -18.97 -8.05
CA THR A 2 4.09 -19.22 -6.77
C THR A 2 3.39 -18.45 -5.67
N ILE A 3 2.97 -19.11 -4.60
CA ILE A 3 2.38 -18.46 -3.41
C ILE A 3 3.47 -18.35 -2.35
N PHE A 4 3.68 -17.16 -1.82
CA PHE A 4 4.59 -16.92 -0.70
C PHE A 4 3.78 -16.92 0.60
N ASN A 5 4.14 -17.79 1.53
CA ASN A 5 3.49 -17.88 2.84
C ASN A 5 4.11 -16.90 3.86
N GLU A 6 5.36 -16.50 3.63
CA GLU A 6 6.10 -15.62 4.53
C GLU A 6 6.36 -14.26 3.88
N PRO A 7 6.03 -13.14 4.54
CA PRO A 7 6.25 -11.80 3.99
C PRO A 7 7.71 -11.52 3.62
N ARG A 8 8.66 -12.04 4.41
CA ARG A 8 10.09 -11.87 4.15
C ARG A 8 10.53 -12.55 2.85
N ALA A 9 9.98 -13.72 2.55
CA ALA A 9 10.29 -14.44 1.31
C ALA A 9 9.74 -13.68 0.10
N LEU A 10 8.53 -13.13 0.19
CA LEU A 10 7.95 -12.31 -0.87
C LEU A 10 8.78 -11.04 -1.11
N ARG A 11 9.15 -10.30 -0.06
CA ARG A 11 10.00 -9.12 -0.17
C ARG A 11 11.36 -9.43 -0.80
N ALA A 12 11.99 -10.53 -0.38
CA ALA A 12 13.26 -10.96 -0.98
C ALA A 12 13.11 -11.26 -2.47
N ALA A 13 12.03 -11.92 -2.88
CA ALA A 13 11.76 -12.21 -4.30
C ALA A 13 11.51 -10.91 -5.10
N CYS A 14 10.81 -9.92 -4.54
CA CYS A 14 10.65 -8.59 -5.15
C CYS A 14 12.01 -7.91 -5.34
N ARG A 15 12.82 -7.85 -4.29
CA ARG A 15 14.17 -7.23 -4.31
C ARG A 15 15.09 -7.86 -5.35
N LEU A 16 15.02 -9.18 -5.53
CA LEU A 16 15.82 -9.91 -6.52
C LEU A 16 15.24 -9.82 -7.94
N GLY A 17 14.03 -9.28 -8.11
CA GLY A 17 13.34 -9.24 -9.40
C GLY A 17 12.71 -10.56 -9.81
N ASP A 18 12.66 -11.54 -8.91
CA ASP A 18 12.07 -12.87 -9.15
C ASP A 18 10.54 -12.85 -9.08
N TYR A 19 9.98 -11.76 -8.53
CA TYR A 19 8.53 -11.55 -8.45
C TYR A 19 8.17 -10.11 -8.82
N ASP A 20 7.19 -9.95 -9.72
CA ASP A 20 6.72 -8.66 -10.23
C ASP A 20 5.18 -8.50 -10.23
N GLY A 21 4.49 -9.45 -9.62
CA GLY A 21 3.03 -9.46 -9.53
C GLY A 21 2.49 -8.63 -8.36
N PRO A 22 1.15 -8.59 -8.21
CA PRO A 22 0.51 -7.98 -7.05
C PRO A 22 0.82 -8.79 -5.78
N THR A 23 1.00 -8.11 -4.65
CA THR A 23 1.29 -8.76 -3.36
C THR A 23 0.04 -9.29 -2.65
N SER A 24 -1.15 -8.94 -3.13
CA SER A 24 -2.41 -9.48 -2.62
C SER A 24 -2.51 -11.00 -2.82
N GLY A 25 -3.07 -11.70 -1.83
CA GLY A 25 -3.19 -13.16 -1.85
C GLY A 25 -1.94 -13.92 -1.42
N HIS A 26 -0.86 -13.22 -1.09
CA HIS A 26 0.35 -13.78 -0.48
C HIS A 26 0.37 -13.51 1.03
N ALA A 27 1.19 -14.27 1.75
CA ALA A 27 1.43 -14.11 3.19
C ALA A 27 0.12 -13.99 3.99
N GLN A 28 -0.74 -14.98 3.84
CA GLN A 28 -2.00 -15.05 4.59
C GLN A 28 -1.73 -14.99 6.10
N GLY A 29 -2.60 -14.30 6.85
CA GLY A 29 -2.41 -14.06 8.29
C GLY A 29 -1.61 -12.81 8.62
N TYR A 30 -1.03 -12.16 7.63
CA TYR A 30 -0.29 -10.92 7.82
C TYR A 30 -1.05 -9.69 7.31
N VAL A 31 -0.83 -8.56 7.97
CA VAL A 31 -1.44 -7.28 7.56
C VAL A 31 -0.91 -6.88 6.20
N GLN A 32 -1.81 -6.51 5.31
CA GLN A 32 -1.48 -5.90 4.02
C GLN A 32 -1.46 -4.38 4.18
N ALA A 33 -0.47 -3.73 3.57
CA ALA A 33 -0.34 -2.29 3.58
C ALA A 33 -0.22 -1.72 2.15
N ASN A 34 -0.77 -0.53 1.96
CA ASN A 34 -0.43 0.33 0.84
C ASN A 34 0.67 1.29 1.29
N MET A 35 1.58 1.63 0.41
CA MET A 35 2.68 2.53 0.70
C MET A 35 2.52 3.84 -0.08
N VAL A 36 2.74 4.95 0.60
CA VAL A 36 2.82 6.30 0.02
C VAL A 36 4.11 6.93 0.49
N ILE A 37 4.92 7.43 -0.46
CA ILE A 37 6.17 8.14 -0.19
C ILE A 37 6.01 9.57 -0.67
N LEU A 38 6.29 10.53 0.20
CA LEU A 38 6.13 11.96 -0.05
C LEU A 38 7.36 12.72 0.43
N ARG A 39 7.57 13.93 -0.11
CA ARG A 39 8.50 14.88 0.46
C ARG A 39 8.06 15.31 1.86
N ALA A 40 9.00 15.59 2.75
CA ALA A 40 8.71 16.06 4.11
C ALA A 40 7.83 17.32 4.11
N SER A 41 7.98 18.19 3.09
CA SER A 41 7.14 19.38 2.92
C SER A 41 5.64 19.06 2.75
N ASP A 42 5.30 17.86 2.34
CA ASP A 42 3.94 17.41 2.08
C ASP A 42 3.42 16.44 3.15
N ALA A 43 4.34 15.84 3.90
CA ALA A 43 4.06 14.75 4.83
C ALA A 43 3.14 15.17 5.98
N GLU A 44 3.32 16.40 6.51
CA GLU A 44 2.49 16.91 7.61
C GLU A 44 1.03 17.07 7.17
N GLU A 45 0.79 17.71 6.01
CA GLU A 45 -0.57 17.86 5.48
C GLU A 45 -1.20 16.51 5.16
N PHE A 46 -0.43 15.57 4.64
CA PHE A 46 -0.91 14.21 4.36
C PHE A 46 -1.24 13.45 5.64
N ASN A 47 -0.46 13.59 6.69
CA ASN A 47 -0.76 13.00 7.99
C ASN A 47 -2.10 13.53 8.54
N VAL A 48 -2.29 14.84 8.52
CA VAL A 48 -3.57 15.47 8.92
C VAL A 48 -4.73 14.97 8.03
N PHE A 49 -4.49 14.79 6.74
CA PHE A 49 -5.50 14.20 5.84
C PHE A 49 -5.87 12.79 6.28
N CYS A 50 -4.90 11.94 6.61
CA CYS A 50 -5.16 10.58 7.10
C CYS A 50 -5.91 10.59 8.44
N GLU A 51 -5.53 11.45 9.38
CA GLU A 51 -6.20 11.59 10.69
C GLU A 51 -7.68 12.00 10.54
N ARG A 52 -8.00 12.88 9.59
CA ARG A 52 -9.38 13.27 9.28
C ARG A 52 -10.16 12.18 8.57
N ASN A 53 -9.47 11.26 7.92
CA ASN A 53 -10.06 10.18 7.12
C ASN A 53 -9.57 8.78 7.58
N PRO A 54 -9.72 8.41 8.86
CA PRO A 54 -9.08 7.21 9.41
C PRO A 54 -9.62 5.90 8.84
N LYS A 55 -10.84 5.88 8.30
CA LYS A 55 -11.42 4.69 7.68
C LYS A 55 -10.80 4.37 6.31
N PRO A 56 -10.72 5.32 5.35
CA PRO A 56 -10.08 5.07 4.07
C PRO A 56 -8.56 5.10 4.10
N CYS A 57 -7.95 5.77 5.09
CA CYS A 57 -6.51 5.97 5.22
C CYS A 57 -6.01 5.59 6.62
N PRO A 58 -6.20 4.32 7.07
CA PRO A 58 -5.74 3.92 8.40
C PRO A 58 -4.21 3.83 8.43
N VAL A 59 -3.56 4.78 9.10
CA VAL A 59 -2.11 4.81 9.22
C VAL A 59 -1.64 3.68 10.15
N LEU A 60 -0.74 2.85 9.67
CA LEU A 60 -0.09 1.77 10.42
C LEU A 60 1.27 2.21 10.97
N GLU A 61 2.05 2.89 10.14
CA GLU A 61 3.37 3.40 10.50
C GLU A 61 3.73 4.58 9.60
N VAL A 62 4.43 5.56 10.16
CA VAL A 62 5.07 6.65 9.41
C VAL A 62 6.55 6.60 9.72
N LEU A 63 7.39 6.51 8.71
CA LEU A 63 8.83 6.45 8.86
C LEU A 63 9.40 7.87 9.01
N ASN A 64 10.52 8.00 9.73
CA ASN A 64 11.25 9.25 9.78
C ASN A 64 11.76 9.65 8.38
N PRO A 65 11.95 10.94 8.10
CA PRO A 65 12.53 11.37 6.85
C PRO A 65 13.85 10.63 6.54
N GLY A 66 13.97 10.13 5.31
CA GLY A 66 15.14 9.39 4.83
C GLY A 66 15.28 7.95 5.34
N ASP A 67 14.51 7.52 6.35
CA ASP A 67 14.59 6.15 6.89
C ASP A 67 13.87 5.17 5.93
N PRO A 68 14.57 4.18 5.36
CA PRO A 68 13.93 3.22 4.47
C PRO A 68 13.36 1.98 5.19
N GLU A 69 13.52 1.87 6.51
CA GLU A 69 13.13 0.68 7.26
C GLU A 69 11.86 0.88 8.08
N PRO A 70 10.75 0.16 7.80
CA PRO A 70 9.57 0.10 8.66
C PRO A 70 9.85 -0.74 9.90
N LYS A 71 10.09 -0.11 11.02
CA LYS A 71 10.55 -0.77 12.25
C LYS A 71 9.44 -1.50 13.01
N LEU A 72 8.20 -1.05 12.84
CA LEU A 72 7.04 -1.66 13.49
C LEU A 72 6.37 -2.70 12.61
N CYS A 73 6.02 -2.32 11.37
CA CYS A 73 5.23 -3.17 10.49
C CYS A 73 6.05 -4.25 9.78
N ALA A 74 7.31 -3.96 9.45
CA ALA A 74 8.14 -4.88 8.68
C ALA A 74 9.64 -4.73 9.02
N PRO A 75 10.08 -5.09 10.25
CA PRO A 75 11.48 -4.98 10.63
C PRO A 75 12.41 -5.73 9.67
N GLY A 76 13.50 -5.07 9.26
CA GLY A 76 14.47 -5.58 8.30
C GLY A 76 14.03 -5.51 6.83
N ALA A 77 12.90 -4.85 6.52
CA ALA A 77 12.52 -4.54 5.16
C ALA A 77 13.18 -3.23 4.68
N ASP A 78 13.29 -3.07 3.38
CA ASP A 78 13.71 -1.85 2.73
C ASP A 78 12.60 -1.39 1.77
N VAL A 79 11.96 -0.26 2.08
CA VAL A 79 10.85 0.27 1.29
C VAL A 79 11.25 0.71 -0.12
N ARG A 80 12.55 0.76 -0.43
CA ARG A 80 13.07 1.16 -1.75
C ARG A 80 13.11 0.01 -2.74
N THR A 81 13.18 -1.24 -2.24
CA THR A 81 13.45 -2.43 -3.07
C THR A 81 12.49 -3.60 -2.83
N ASP A 82 11.76 -3.62 -1.71
CA ASP A 82 11.01 -4.78 -1.23
C ASP A 82 9.57 -4.87 -1.77
N LEU A 83 9.22 -4.04 -2.74
CA LEU A 83 7.96 -4.11 -3.46
C LEU A 83 8.19 -4.49 -4.91
N SER A 84 7.19 -5.15 -5.49
CA SER A 84 7.28 -5.58 -6.90
C SER A 84 7.30 -4.40 -7.88
N ARG A 85 6.64 -3.29 -7.53
CA ARG A 85 6.57 -2.07 -8.37
C ARG A 85 6.31 -0.82 -7.56
N TYR A 86 6.87 0.29 -8.06
CA TYR A 86 6.67 1.64 -7.57
C TYR A 86 6.19 2.51 -8.71
N ARG A 87 5.10 3.23 -8.49
CA ARG A 87 4.61 4.22 -9.44
C ARG A 87 5.08 5.59 -9.05
N VAL A 88 5.84 6.22 -9.95
CA VAL A 88 6.45 7.53 -9.72
C VAL A 88 5.57 8.61 -10.31
N PHE A 89 5.27 9.63 -9.49
CA PHE A 89 4.49 10.79 -9.89
C PHE A 89 5.36 12.05 -9.85
N ARG A 90 5.17 12.93 -10.83
CA ARG A 90 5.72 14.29 -10.81
C ARG A 90 4.62 15.26 -11.25
N SER A 91 4.38 16.29 -10.43
CA SER A 91 3.32 17.30 -10.70
C SER A 91 1.94 16.68 -11.00
N GLY A 92 1.59 15.58 -10.32
CA GLY A 92 0.32 14.88 -10.49
C GLY A 92 0.26 13.90 -11.67
N GLU A 93 1.30 13.83 -12.50
CA GLU A 93 1.37 12.91 -13.64
C GLU A 93 2.24 11.70 -13.33
N ILE A 94 1.83 10.53 -13.86
CA ILE A 94 2.65 9.31 -13.79
C ILE A 94 3.80 9.48 -14.78
N VAL A 95 5.04 9.42 -14.27
CA VAL A 95 6.24 9.56 -15.11
C VAL A 95 7.01 8.26 -15.26
N ASP A 96 6.85 7.32 -14.32
CA ASP A 96 7.55 6.04 -14.37
C ASP A 96 6.83 4.95 -13.56
N ASP A 97 7.18 3.70 -13.84
CA ASP A 97 6.75 2.51 -13.10
C ASP A 97 7.97 1.59 -12.97
N VAL A 98 8.63 1.63 -11.82
CA VAL A 98 9.94 1.02 -11.58
C VAL A 98 9.89 -0.05 -10.49
N ARG A 99 10.93 -0.90 -10.41
CA ARG A 99 11.07 -1.95 -9.39
C ARG A 99 11.95 -1.54 -8.21
N ASP A 100 12.76 -0.53 -8.40
CA ASP A 100 13.73 -0.03 -7.44
C ASP A 100 13.72 1.49 -7.47
N ILE A 101 13.65 2.11 -6.30
CA ILE A 101 13.65 3.57 -6.16
C ILE A 101 14.88 4.08 -5.41
N THR A 102 15.92 3.25 -5.27
CA THR A 102 17.15 3.63 -4.55
C THR A 102 17.78 4.88 -5.17
N ASP A 103 17.81 4.99 -6.50
CA ASP A 103 18.35 6.16 -7.23
C ASP A 103 17.45 7.40 -7.14
N LEU A 104 16.19 7.23 -6.71
CA LEU A 104 15.22 8.30 -6.51
C LEU A 104 15.11 8.70 -5.04
N TRP A 105 15.81 7.98 -4.15
CA TRP A 105 15.71 8.19 -2.71
C TRP A 105 16.46 9.42 -2.26
N GLU A 106 15.80 10.24 -1.46
CA GLU A 106 16.36 11.46 -0.87
C GLU A 106 16.08 11.48 0.64
N ASP A 107 16.92 12.16 1.40
CA ASP A 107 16.85 12.18 2.88
C ASP A 107 15.62 12.91 3.44
N ASP A 108 14.88 13.61 2.60
CA ASP A 108 13.63 14.29 2.95
C ASP A 108 12.36 13.48 2.61
N LEU A 109 12.50 12.26 2.11
CA LEU A 109 11.36 11.40 1.80
C LEU A 109 10.79 10.75 3.06
N VAL A 110 9.49 10.84 3.21
CA VAL A 110 8.71 10.26 4.31
C VAL A 110 7.79 9.18 3.77
N THR A 111 7.88 7.99 4.35
CA THR A 111 7.05 6.85 3.96
C THR A 111 5.89 6.66 4.93
N PHE A 112 4.69 6.53 4.39
CA PHE A 112 3.48 6.15 5.09
C PHE A 112 3.08 4.72 4.71
N LEU A 113 2.85 3.88 5.70
CA LEU A 113 2.22 2.58 5.52
C LEU A 113 0.76 2.68 5.95
N LEU A 114 -0.15 2.46 5.01
CA LEU A 114 -1.59 2.56 5.21
C LEU A 114 -2.21 1.17 5.13
N GLY A 115 -3.09 0.83 6.07
CA GLY A 115 -3.78 -0.45 6.07
C GLY A 115 -4.61 -0.66 4.78
N CYS A 116 -4.59 -1.87 4.29
CA CYS A 116 -5.30 -2.28 3.11
C CYS A 116 -6.46 -3.23 3.45
N SER A 117 -7.57 -3.08 2.76
CA SER A 117 -8.76 -3.92 2.94
C SER A 117 -8.54 -5.40 2.56
N PHE A 118 -7.45 -5.74 1.86
CA PHE A 118 -7.06 -7.13 1.62
C PHE A 118 -6.78 -7.90 2.91
N THR A 119 -6.35 -7.26 3.98
CA THR A 119 -6.16 -7.89 5.30
C THR A 119 -7.41 -8.60 5.80
N ALA A 120 -8.61 -8.10 5.46
CA ALA A 120 -9.87 -8.70 5.90
C ALA A 120 -10.33 -9.92 5.06
N GLU A 121 -9.70 -10.20 3.92
CA GLU A 121 -10.17 -11.27 3.02
C GLU A 121 -9.99 -12.65 3.63
N GLU A 122 -8.91 -12.87 4.36
CA GLU A 122 -8.68 -14.15 5.04
C GLU A 122 -9.78 -14.45 6.08
N ALA A 123 -10.20 -13.44 6.84
CA ALA A 123 -11.29 -13.60 7.80
C ALA A 123 -12.62 -13.93 7.12
N LEU A 124 -12.88 -13.38 5.92
CA LEU A 124 -14.05 -13.73 5.13
C LEU A 124 -13.97 -15.17 4.62
N ILE A 125 -12.82 -15.59 4.12
CA ILE A 125 -12.58 -16.97 3.65
C ILE A 125 -12.78 -17.96 4.81
N ALA A 126 -12.19 -17.66 5.97
CA ALA A 126 -12.33 -18.49 7.18
C ALA A 126 -13.76 -18.58 7.69
N ALA A 127 -14.60 -17.59 7.40
CA ALA A 127 -16.05 -17.57 7.70
C ALA A 127 -16.91 -18.18 6.59
N ASP A 128 -16.32 -18.86 5.61
CA ASP A 128 -17.01 -19.44 4.44
C ASP A 128 -17.72 -18.39 3.54
N LEU A 129 -17.21 -17.16 3.58
CA LEU A 129 -17.68 -16.02 2.78
C LEU A 129 -16.63 -15.62 1.74
N GLU A 130 -16.16 -16.56 0.94
CA GLU A 130 -15.11 -16.30 -0.05
C GLU A 130 -15.56 -15.28 -1.11
N PRO A 131 -14.86 -14.13 -1.24
CA PRO A 131 -15.22 -13.11 -2.21
C PRO A 131 -15.13 -13.63 -3.65
N ARG A 132 -16.14 -13.35 -4.46
CA ARG A 132 -16.26 -13.85 -5.86
C ARG A 132 -15.07 -13.45 -6.73
N HIS A 133 -14.51 -12.26 -6.55
CA HIS A 133 -13.39 -11.79 -7.37
C HIS A 133 -12.16 -12.71 -7.27
N ILE A 134 -11.97 -13.42 -6.16
CA ILE A 134 -10.85 -14.37 -6.01
C ILE A 134 -10.95 -15.50 -7.05
N LYS A 135 -12.16 -15.99 -7.30
CA LYS A 135 -12.41 -17.08 -8.27
C LYS A 135 -12.58 -16.59 -9.70
N GLU A 136 -13.23 -15.44 -9.88
CA GLU A 136 -13.69 -15.00 -11.19
C GLU A 136 -12.66 -14.14 -11.94
N THR A 137 -12.05 -13.16 -11.26
CA THR A 137 -11.24 -12.14 -11.94
C THR A 137 -9.86 -11.93 -11.34
N GLY A 138 -9.63 -12.34 -10.09
CA GLY A 138 -8.41 -12.03 -9.34
C GLY A 138 -8.26 -10.54 -8.98
N ILE A 139 -9.21 -9.69 -9.37
CA ILE A 139 -9.17 -8.24 -9.19
C ILE A 139 -10.37 -7.80 -8.36
N VAL A 140 -10.10 -7.16 -7.22
CA VAL A 140 -11.17 -6.57 -6.40
C VAL A 140 -11.79 -5.36 -7.13
N PRO A 141 -13.12 -5.30 -7.31
CA PRO A 141 -13.77 -4.14 -7.90
C PRO A 141 -13.62 -2.91 -7.00
N MET A 142 -13.18 -1.80 -7.59
CA MET A 142 -13.02 -0.52 -6.90
C MET A 142 -13.87 0.55 -7.57
N PHE A 143 -14.48 1.41 -6.76
CA PHE A 143 -15.38 2.46 -7.23
C PHE A 143 -15.04 3.79 -6.58
N ARG A 144 -14.95 4.83 -7.40
CA ARG A 144 -14.91 6.21 -6.94
C ARG A 144 -16.34 6.62 -6.57
N THR A 145 -16.54 7.07 -5.35
CA THR A 145 -17.86 7.52 -4.86
C THR A 145 -18.06 9.02 -5.10
N THR A 146 -19.28 9.50 -4.88
CA THR A 146 -19.58 10.95 -4.85
C THR A 146 -19.34 11.57 -3.47
N LYS A 147 -19.05 10.76 -2.44
CA LYS A 147 -18.79 11.24 -1.08
C LYS A 147 -17.38 11.80 -0.98
N PRO A 148 -17.20 13.10 -0.63
CA PRO A 148 -15.86 13.68 -0.48
C PRO A 148 -15.19 13.19 0.79
N THR A 149 -13.86 13.16 0.78
CA THR A 149 -13.02 13.08 1.98
C THR A 149 -13.00 14.45 2.68
N GLU A 150 -12.62 14.47 3.94
CA GLU A 150 -12.29 15.69 4.66
C GLU A 150 -10.90 16.17 4.24
N GLY A 151 -10.83 17.33 3.57
CA GLY A 151 -9.57 17.82 3.01
C GLY A 151 -8.58 18.32 4.07
N ALA A 152 -7.28 18.24 3.73
CA ALA A 152 -6.21 18.87 4.49
C ALA A 152 -5.15 19.40 3.51
N GLY A 153 -4.88 20.72 3.56
CA GLY A 153 -3.98 21.37 2.61
C GLY A 153 -4.34 21.03 1.16
N LYS A 154 -3.40 20.53 0.40
CA LYS A 154 -3.60 20.12 -0.98
C LYS A 154 -4.26 18.74 -1.16
N PHE A 155 -4.42 17.97 -0.09
CA PHE A 155 -5.00 16.64 -0.14
C PHE A 155 -6.52 16.69 -0.02
N SER A 156 -7.21 16.24 -1.04
CA SER A 156 -8.67 16.14 -1.10
C SER A 156 -9.08 15.18 -2.20
N GLY A 157 -10.32 14.74 -2.17
CA GLY A 157 -10.87 13.89 -3.24
C GLY A 157 -12.10 13.12 -2.78
N PRO A 158 -12.70 12.31 -3.65
CA PRO A 158 -13.78 11.42 -3.28
C PRO A 158 -13.24 10.16 -2.58
N PHE A 159 -14.07 9.57 -1.72
CA PHE A 159 -13.80 8.22 -1.23
C PHE A 159 -13.73 7.23 -2.39
N VAL A 160 -12.75 6.33 -2.33
CA VAL A 160 -12.70 5.13 -3.15
C VAL A 160 -13.06 3.94 -2.26
N VAL A 161 -13.95 3.08 -2.73
CA VAL A 161 -14.39 1.90 -2.01
C VAL A 161 -14.10 0.65 -2.82
N SER A 162 -13.76 -0.44 -2.15
CA SER A 162 -13.71 -1.76 -2.76
C SER A 162 -14.96 -2.55 -2.37
N MET A 163 -15.45 -3.39 -3.29
CA MET A 163 -16.62 -4.25 -3.05
C MET A 163 -16.18 -5.71 -3.12
N ARG A 164 -16.71 -6.50 -2.20
CA ARG A 164 -16.45 -7.94 -2.12
C ARG A 164 -17.78 -8.70 -2.07
N PRO A 165 -18.44 -8.90 -3.22
CA PRO A 165 -19.61 -9.77 -3.29
C PRO A 165 -19.18 -11.22 -2.99
N TYR A 166 -19.97 -11.97 -2.24
CA TYR A 166 -19.80 -13.37 -1.87
C TYR A 166 -21.11 -14.15 -2.06
#